data_c30a5917ea7c6f250a6c289f4c557479
#
_entry.id   c30a5917ea7c6f250a6c289f4c557479
#
_cell.length_a   1.000
_cell.length_b   1.000
_cell.length_c   1.000
_cell.angle_alpha   90.00
_cell.angle_beta   90.00
_cell.angle_gamma   90.00
#
_symmetry.space_group_name_H-M   'P 1'
#
loop_
_entity.id
_entity.type
_entity.pdbx_description
1 polymer ?
#
loop_
_entity_poly.entity_id
_entity_poly.type
_entity_poly.pdbx_seq_one_letter_code
_entity_poly.pdbx_strand_id
1 'polypeptide(L)'
;SSSETRSCDCAMPAITMDWPEAGYYGYRQVLAAADLDYRGKPFNWVTMPDQYTLSAFERLGRAPARAAGEKVMAEIALISSHAPWTPVPRLIDWEAVGEGSIFNAQAESGDPPSVVWADPERVRRQYIQTIDYSLETLGSYMARFGKDTVFVILGDHQPAAIITGPNASRAVPIHVVSADRELIARALQSG
;
A
#
# COMPACT_ATOMS: atom_id res chain seq x y z
N SER A 1 10.82 -32.02 -22.80
CA SER A 1 11.08 -31.29 -21.56
C SER A 1 9.94 -30.33 -21.35
N SER A 2 9.02 -30.71 -20.49
CA SER A 2 7.92 -29.88 -20.05
C SER A 2 8.49 -28.72 -19.25
N SER A 3 8.40 -27.50 -19.77
CA SER A 3 8.56 -26.29 -18.99
C SER A 3 7.39 -26.23 -18.01
N GLU A 4 7.63 -26.72 -16.79
CA GLU A 4 6.74 -26.38 -15.67
C GLU A 4 6.79 -24.86 -15.52
N THR A 5 5.75 -24.18 -15.93
CA THR A 5 5.41 -22.86 -15.47
C THR A 5 5.25 -22.96 -13.96
N ARG A 6 6.31 -22.67 -13.21
CA ARG A 6 6.22 -22.55 -11.75
C ARG A 6 5.17 -21.49 -11.48
N SER A 7 4.10 -21.88 -10.81
CA SER A 7 3.06 -20.98 -10.33
C SER A 7 3.76 -19.84 -9.58
N CYS A 8 3.46 -18.62 -9.95
CA CYS A 8 3.96 -17.46 -9.22
C CYS A 8 3.33 -17.51 -7.83
N ASP A 9 4.16 -17.59 -6.80
CA ASP A 9 3.67 -17.53 -5.43
C ASP A 9 3.20 -16.10 -5.18
N CYS A 10 1.90 -15.90 -5.14
CA CYS A 10 1.27 -14.60 -4.96
C CYS A 10 0.76 -14.48 -3.54
N ALA A 11 1.18 -13.43 -2.84
CA ALA A 11 0.64 -13.03 -1.56
C ALA A 11 -0.06 -11.68 -1.73
N MET A 12 -1.25 -11.51 -1.16
CA MET A 12 -1.98 -10.26 -1.20
C MET A 12 -2.43 -9.85 0.20
N PRO A 13 -1.92 -8.74 0.75
CA PRO A 13 -2.51 -8.11 1.91
C PRO A 13 -3.72 -7.26 1.49
N ALA A 14 -4.92 -7.66 1.85
CA ALA A 14 -6.12 -6.84 1.76
C ALA A 14 -6.40 -6.17 3.10
N ILE A 15 -6.84 -4.91 3.09
CA ILE A 15 -6.66 -4.02 4.24
C ILE A 15 -7.93 -3.81 5.06
N THR A 16 -9.11 -3.86 4.45
CA THR A 16 -10.30 -3.25 5.07
C THR A 16 -11.42 -4.20 5.40
N MET A 17 -11.46 -5.34 4.76
CA MET A 17 -12.55 -6.32 4.93
C MET A 17 -12.05 -7.72 4.69
N ASP A 18 -12.84 -8.71 5.10
CA ASP A 18 -12.74 -10.06 4.56
C ASP A 18 -12.87 -10.00 3.04
N TRP A 19 -12.02 -10.74 2.35
CA TRP A 19 -12.06 -10.81 0.89
C TRP A 19 -12.50 -12.20 0.43
N PRO A 20 -13.82 -12.45 0.38
CA PRO A 20 -14.37 -13.78 0.08
C PRO A 20 -14.03 -14.24 -1.35
N GLU A 21 -13.80 -13.30 -2.28
CA GLU A 21 -13.44 -13.59 -3.67
C GLU A 21 -11.97 -13.96 -3.86
N ALA A 22 -11.14 -13.91 -2.82
CA ALA A 22 -9.70 -14.17 -2.92
C ALA A 22 -9.37 -15.50 -3.59
N GLY A 23 -10.16 -16.54 -3.33
CA GLY A 23 -10.01 -17.86 -3.95
C GLY A 23 -10.19 -17.88 -5.47
N TYR A 24 -10.90 -16.91 -6.05
CA TYR A 24 -11.10 -16.81 -7.50
C TYR A 24 -9.78 -16.50 -8.25
N TYR A 25 -8.92 -15.73 -7.64
CA TYR A 25 -7.67 -15.29 -8.27
C TYR A 25 -6.54 -16.32 -8.17
N GLY A 26 -6.74 -17.40 -7.42
CA GLY A 26 -5.76 -18.48 -7.30
C GLY A 26 -4.46 -18.07 -6.60
N TYR A 27 -4.50 -17.06 -5.73
CA TYR A 27 -3.35 -16.70 -4.89
C TYR A 27 -3.01 -17.85 -3.94
N ARG A 28 -1.73 -18.13 -3.78
CA ARG A 28 -1.25 -19.15 -2.84
C ARG A 28 -1.50 -18.74 -1.38
N GLN A 29 -1.37 -17.46 -1.09
CA GLN A 29 -1.62 -16.89 0.22
C GLN A 29 -2.40 -15.59 0.06
N VAL A 30 -3.34 -15.35 0.94
CA VAL A 30 -4.05 -14.08 1.07
C VAL A 30 -3.85 -13.60 2.50
N LEU A 31 -3.47 -12.34 2.67
CA LEU A 31 -3.31 -11.69 3.94
C LEU A 31 -4.37 -10.58 4.04
N ALA A 32 -5.55 -10.93 4.52
CA ALA A 32 -6.61 -9.98 4.82
C ALA A 32 -6.31 -9.19 6.11
N ALA A 33 -7.11 -8.19 6.43
CA ALA A 33 -6.88 -7.34 7.60
C ALA A 33 -6.71 -8.13 8.91
N ALA A 34 -7.50 -9.18 9.11
CA ALA A 34 -7.41 -10.05 10.29
C ALA A 34 -6.07 -10.81 10.37
N ASP A 35 -5.49 -11.18 9.22
CA ASP A 35 -4.24 -11.94 9.14
C ASP A 35 -3.01 -11.06 9.40
N LEU A 36 -3.14 -9.75 9.21
CA LEU A 36 -2.05 -8.79 9.40
C LEU A 36 -1.76 -8.50 10.87
N ASP A 37 -2.67 -8.87 11.80
CA ASP A 37 -2.52 -8.73 13.25
C ASP A 37 -2.21 -7.30 13.72
N TYR A 38 -2.87 -6.30 13.12
CA TYR A 38 -2.74 -4.91 13.54
C TYR A 38 -3.40 -4.69 14.90
N ARG A 39 -2.66 -4.16 15.87
CA ARG A 39 -3.11 -3.89 17.24
C ARG A 39 -3.26 -2.41 17.53
N GLY A 40 -2.96 -1.56 16.56
CA GLY A 40 -3.12 -0.12 16.69
C GLY A 40 -4.56 0.33 16.50
N LYS A 41 -4.80 1.63 16.80
CA LYS A 41 -6.08 2.29 16.53
C LYS A 41 -6.22 2.60 15.04
N PRO A 42 -7.43 2.49 14.47
CA PRO A 42 -7.66 2.88 13.09
C PRO A 42 -7.53 4.40 12.91
N PHE A 43 -7.12 4.79 11.71
CA PHE A 43 -7.09 6.19 11.27
C PHE A 43 -8.45 6.55 10.66
N ASN A 44 -9.46 6.69 11.50
CA ASN A 44 -10.84 6.80 11.08
C ASN A 44 -11.31 5.55 10.32
N TRP A 45 -11.72 5.73 9.06
CA TRP A 45 -12.14 4.63 8.21
C TRP A 45 -10.95 3.78 7.69
N VAL A 46 -9.75 4.37 7.66
CA VAL A 46 -8.51 3.67 7.29
C VAL A 46 -8.08 2.77 8.44
N THR A 47 -8.09 1.47 8.24
CA THR A 47 -7.92 0.47 9.29
C THR A 47 -6.51 0.44 9.88
N MET A 48 -5.49 0.66 9.05
CA MET A 48 -4.08 0.68 9.44
C MET A 48 -3.25 1.53 8.47
N PRO A 49 -2.12 2.11 8.88
CA PRO A 49 -1.27 2.88 7.97
C PRO A 49 -0.54 1.99 6.96
N ASP A 50 -0.26 2.54 5.76
CA ASP A 50 0.45 1.84 4.69
C ASP A 50 1.78 1.26 5.15
N GLN A 51 2.51 1.98 6.02
CA GLN A 51 3.76 1.47 6.59
C GLN A 51 3.57 0.18 7.38
N TYR A 52 2.47 0.07 8.13
CA TYR A 52 2.17 -1.18 8.83
C TYR A 52 1.89 -2.32 7.85
N THR A 53 1.06 -2.06 6.84
CA THR A 53 0.72 -3.06 5.82
C THR A 53 1.98 -3.62 5.15
N LEU A 54 2.90 -2.74 4.74
CA LEU A 54 4.17 -3.15 4.12
C LEU A 54 5.09 -3.89 5.10
N SER A 55 5.15 -3.46 6.36
CA SER A 55 5.92 -4.15 7.41
C SER A 55 5.37 -5.55 7.69
N ALA A 56 4.04 -5.68 7.76
CA ALA A 56 3.39 -6.98 7.95
C ALA A 56 3.63 -7.90 6.76
N PHE A 57 3.54 -7.38 5.53
CA PHE A 57 3.88 -8.14 4.32
C PHE A 57 5.33 -8.66 4.34
N GLU A 58 6.32 -7.84 4.73
CA GLU A 58 7.70 -8.31 4.87
C GLU A 58 7.79 -9.48 5.86
N ARG A 59 7.16 -9.33 7.02
CA ARG A 59 7.24 -10.32 8.10
C ARG A 59 6.50 -11.62 7.80
N LEU A 60 5.32 -11.54 7.19
CA LEU A 60 4.41 -12.67 7.02
C LEU A 60 4.51 -13.34 5.64
N GLY A 61 4.89 -12.59 4.62
CA GLY A 61 4.94 -13.06 3.23
C GLY A 61 6.37 -13.15 2.71
N ARG A 62 7.04 -12.01 2.54
CA ARG A 62 8.28 -11.93 1.78
C ARG A 62 9.48 -12.54 2.50
N ALA A 63 9.67 -12.29 3.80
CA ALA A 63 10.83 -12.83 4.52
C ALA A 63 10.78 -14.35 4.65
N PRO A 64 9.64 -14.99 4.97
CA PRO A 64 9.52 -16.44 4.96
C PRO A 64 9.79 -17.06 3.58
N ALA A 65 9.24 -16.49 2.50
CA ALA A 65 9.46 -16.97 1.15
C ALA A 65 10.95 -16.84 0.73
N ARG A 66 11.59 -15.72 1.05
CA ARG A 66 13.02 -15.54 0.82
C ARG A 66 13.87 -16.57 1.57
N ALA A 67 13.54 -16.85 2.83
CA ALA A 67 14.22 -17.88 3.62
C ALA A 67 14.07 -19.28 3.01
N ALA A 68 12.95 -19.54 2.34
CA ALA A 68 12.69 -20.80 1.60
C ALA A 68 13.33 -20.80 0.19
N GLY A 69 13.98 -19.73 -0.23
CA GLY A 69 14.53 -19.59 -1.59
C GLY A 69 13.46 -19.38 -2.68
N GLU A 70 12.25 -18.98 -2.29
CA GLU A 70 11.13 -18.77 -3.19
C GLU A 70 11.10 -17.34 -3.72
N LYS A 71 10.56 -17.16 -4.93
CA LYS A 71 10.23 -15.86 -5.49
C LYS A 71 8.80 -15.52 -5.16
N VAL A 72 8.56 -14.25 -4.83
CA VAL A 72 7.23 -13.74 -4.49
C VAL A 72 6.78 -12.76 -5.55
N MET A 73 5.57 -12.95 -6.05
CA MET A 73 4.77 -11.90 -6.66
C MET A 73 3.69 -11.51 -5.65
N ALA A 74 3.56 -10.23 -5.36
CA ALA A 74 2.57 -9.73 -4.43
C ALA A 74 1.76 -8.60 -5.06
N GLU A 75 0.47 -8.61 -4.79
CA GLU A 75 -0.42 -7.49 -5.03
C GLU A 75 -0.82 -6.90 -3.68
N ILE A 76 -0.52 -5.62 -3.45
CA ILE A 76 -0.71 -4.96 -2.15
C ILE A 76 -1.62 -3.75 -2.35
N ALA A 77 -2.81 -3.78 -1.77
CA ALA A 77 -3.70 -2.64 -1.73
C ALA A 77 -3.40 -1.77 -0.50
N LEU A 78 -2.79 -0.61 -0.73
CA LEU A 78 -2.56 0.40 0.29
C LEU A 78 -3.80 1.27 0.47
N ILE A 79 -4.01 1.82 1.67
CA ILE A 79 -5.28 2.48 2.00
C ILE A 79 -5.11 3.89 2.59
N SER A 80 -3.92 4.31 2.97
CA SER A 80 -3.76 5.60 3.67
C SER A 80 -4.16 6.80 2.82
N SER A 81 -4.17 6.66 1.49
CA SER A 81 -4.67 7.69 0.56
C SER A 81 -6.19 7.71 0.39
N HIS A 82 -6.94 6.80 1.04
CA HIS A 82 -8.39 6.77 0.99
C HIS A 82 -9.01 7.84 1.91
N ALA A 83 -10.16 8.40 1.50
CA ALA A 83 -10.93 9.30 2.36
C ALA A 83 -11.27 8.64 3.72
N PRO A 84 -11.36 9.41 4.80
CA PRO A 84 -11.61 10.86 4.88
C PRO A 84 -10.36 11.75 4.94
N TRP A 85 -9.16 11.25 4.72
CA TRP A 85 -7.87 11.95 4.68
C TRP A 85 -7.49 12.64 5.99
N THR A 86 -8.02 12.18 7.11
CA THR A 86 -7.72 12.67 8.45
C THR A 86 -8.04 11.58 9.49
N PRO A 87 -7.16 11.36 10.47
CA PRO A 87 -5.82 11.91 10.60
C PRO A 87 -4.87 11.33 9.53
N VAL A 88 -3.79 12.04 9.23
CA VAL A 88 -2.75 11.57 8.28
C VAL A 88 -1.65 10.86 9.07
N PRO A 89 -1.28 9.63 8.72
CA PRO A 89 -0.14 8.95 9.33
C PRO A 89 1.19 9.67 9.03
N ARG A 90 2.22 9.38 9.80
CA ARG A 90 3.59 9.81 9.57
C ARG A 90 4.51 8.60 9.61
N LEU A 91 5.49 8.61 8.72
CA LEU A 91 6.53 7.58 8.67
C LEU A 91 7.33 7.57 9.99
N ILE A 92 7.63 6.36 10.46
CA ILE A 92 8.48 6.10 11.63
C ILE A 92 9.58 5.12 11.25
N ASP A 93 10.48 4.83 12.18
CA ASP A 93 11.48 3.79 11.96
C ASP A 93 10.82 2.43 11.74
N TRP A 94 11.28 1.69 10.74
CA TRP A 94 10.72 0.39 10.38
C TRP A 94 10.84 -0.64 11.51
N GLU A 95 11.90 -0.56 12.31
CA GLU A 95 12.10 -1.42 13.48
C GLU A 95 11.11 -1.13 14.62
N ALA A 96 10.59 0.08 14.66
CA ALA A 96 9.66 0.52 15.70
C ALA A 96 8.20 0.16 15.38
N VAL A 97 7.88 -0.29 14.15
CA VAL A 97 6.50 -0.53 13.70
C VAL A 97 5.80 -1.59 14.58
N GLY A 98 6.51 -2.67 14.95
CA GLY A 98 5.98 -3.73 15.83
C GLY A 98 4.61 -4.24 15.39
N GLU A 99 3.70 -4.35 16.33
CA GLU A 99 2.29 -4.74 16.11
C GLU A 99 1.37 -3.55 15.80
N GLY A 100 1.91 -2.36 15.68
CA GLY A 100 1.21 -1.16 15.23
C GLY A 100 0.66 -0.24 16.32
N SER A 101 0.70 -0.61 17.61
CA SER A 101 0.22 0.28 18.70
C SER A 101 0.99 1.60 18.80
N ILE A 102 2.20 1.65 18.26
CA ILE A 102 3.02 2.87 18.16
C ILE A 102 2.32 3.99 17.36
N PHE A 103 1.41 3.63 16.47
CA PHE A 103 0.63 4.59 15.68
C PHE A 103 -0.56 5.20 16.41
N ASN A 104 -0.90 4.73 17.62
CA ASN A 104 -2.11 5.17 18.34
C ASN A 104 -2.15 6.70 18.55
N ALA A 105 -1.04 7.30 18.94
CA ALA A 105 -0.97 8.76 19.13
C ALA A 105 -1.19 9.53 17.81
N GLN A 106 -0.78 8.96 16.69
CA GLN A 106 -1.04 9.54 15.37
C GLN A 106 -2.51 9.37 14.96
N ALA A 107 -3.09 8.20 15.21
CA ALA A 107 -4.49 7.91 14.90
C ALA A 107 -5.47 8.79 15.70
N GLU A 108 -5.07 9.24 16.88
CA GLU A 108 -5.83 10.16 17.73
C GLU A 108 -5.50 11.64 17.51
N SER A 109 -4.60 11.94 16.59
CA SER A 109 -4.20 13.31 16.27
C SER A 109 -5.08 13.92 15.17
N GLY A 110 -5.10 15.25 15.13
CA GLY A 110 -5.81 15.99 14.09
C GLY A 110 -7.30 16.17 14.38
N ASP A 111 -7.95 16.91 13.50
CA ASP A 111 -9.36 17.21 13.61
C ASP A 111 -10.23 16.12 12.99
N PRO A 112 -11.44 15.92 13.52
CA PRO A 112 -12.36 14.92 12.98
C PRO A 112 -12.80 15.27 11.55
N PRO A 113 -13.25 14.26 10.76
CA PRO A 113 -13.73 14.49 9.40
C PRO A 113 -14.77 15.58 9.26
N SER A 114 -15.71 15.70 10.21
CA SER A 114 -16.75 16.74 10.20
C SER A 114 -16.18 18.17 10.19
N VAL A 115 -15.04 18.38 10.84
CA VAL A 115 -14.35 19.68 10.87
C VAL A 115 -13.52 19.90 9.60
N VAL A 116 -12.79 18.88 9.16
CA VAL A 116 -11.96 18.98 7.95
C VAL A 116 -12.81 19.19 6.70
N TRP A 117 -13.90 18.43 6.57
CA TRP A 117 -14.76 18.46 5.38
C TRP A 117 -15.70 19.66 5.31
N ALA A 118 -15.74 20.50 6.33
CA ALA A 118 -16.43 21.78 6.29
C ALA A 118 -15.73 22.83 5.41
N ASP A 119 -14.42 22.63 5.13
CA ASP A 119 -13.61 23.52 4.31
C ASP A 119 -12.98 22.76 3.13
N PRO A 120 -13.43 22.98 1.87
CA PRO A 120 -12.87 22.31 0.68
C PRO A 120 -11.37 22.47 0.50
N GLU A 121 -10.80 23.63 0.83
CA GLU A 121 -9.35 23.85 0.72
C GLU A 121 -8.60 23.02 1.77
N ARG A 122 -9.19 22.82 2.93
CA ARG A 122 -8.64 21.94 3.95
C ARG A 122 -8.66 20.48 3.51
N VAL A 123 -9.75 20.03 2.90
CA VAL A 123 -9.87 18.68 2.33
C VAL A 123 -8.76 18.43 1.29
N ARG A 124 -8.52 19.39 0.37
CA ARG A 124 -7.47 19.28 -0.63
C ARG A 124 -6.07 19.18 -0.01
N ARG A 125 -5.79 20.01 1.01
CA ARG A 125 -4.51 19.93 1.74
C ARG A 125 -4.31 18.57 2.42
N GLN A 126 -5.35 18.05 3.06
CA GLN A 126 -5.29 16.74 3.71
C GLN A 126 -5.06 15.61 2.68
N TYR A 127 -5.75 15.67 1.55
CA TYR A 127 -5.52 14.72 0.45
C TYR A 127 -4.05 14.73 0.00
N ILE A 128 -3.49 15.91 -0.27
CA ILE A 128 -2.07 16.03 -0.65
C ILE A 128 -1.16 15.40 0.41
N GLN A 129 -1.40 15.65 1.68
CA GLN A 129 -0.61 15.08 2.77
C GLN A 129 -0.71 13.56 2.84
N THR A 130 -1.87 12.97 2.53
CA THR A 130 -1.99 11.51 2.48
C THR A 130 -1.24 10.91 1.31
N ILE A 131 -1.25 11.56 0.15
CA ILE A 131 -0.47 11.13 -1.01
C ILE A 131 1.03 11.25 -0.71
N ASP A 132 1.47 12.36 -0.13
CA ASP A 132 2.88 12.55 0.29
C ASP A 132 3.31 11.43 1.24
N TYR A 133 2.50 11.12 2.26
CA TYR A 133 2.77 10.01 3.18
C TYR A 133 2.87 8.66 2.46
N SER A 134 1.93 8.33 1.56
CA SER A 134 1.94 7.07 0.82
C SER A 134 3.19 6.96 -0.07
N LEU A 135 3.57 8.04 -0.76
CA LEU A 135 4.76 8.07 -1.61
C LEU A 135 6.06 8.01 -0.79
N GLU A 136 6.14 8.72 0.34
CA GLU A 136 7.27 8.65 1.26
C GLU A 136 7.43 7.24 1.82
N THR A 137 6.34 6.61 2.22
CA THR A 137 6.32 5.24 2.72
C THR A 137 6.79 4.25 1.66
N LEU A 138 6.29 4.34 0.43
CA LEU A 138 6.72 3.52 -0.69
C LEU A 138 8.21 3.74 -1.02
N GLY A 139 8.66 5.00 -1.07
CA GLY A 139 10.07 5.33 -1.31
C GLY A 139 10.99 4.75 -0.25
N SER A 140 10.63 4.88 1.02
CA SER A 140 11.37 4.33 2.14
C SER A 140 11.39 2.79 2.12
N TYR A 141 10.25 2.16 1.80
CA TYR A 141 10.15 0.71 1.65
C TYR A 141 11.04 0.20 0.52
N MET A 142 10.99 0.83 -0.65
CA MET A 142 11.82 0.47 -1.80
C MET A 142 13.31 0.61 -1.49
N ALA A 143 13.71 1.70 -0.83
CA ALA A 143 15.10 1.93 -0.44
C ALA A 143 15.62 0.84 0.51
N ARG A 144 14.77 0.39 1.43
CA ARG A 144 15.16 -0.58 2.45
C ARG A 144 15.10 -2.03 1.98
N PHE A 145 14.05 -2.40 1.27
CA PHE A 145 13.71 -3.79 0.97
C PHE A 145 13.76 -4.13 -0.53
N GLY A 146 13.90 -3.14 -1.41
CA GLY A 146 13.68 -3.28 -2.84
C GLY A 146 14.83 -3.80 -3.69
N LYS A 147 15.97 -4.21 -3.10
CA LYS A 147 17.20 -4.52 -3.85
C LYS A 147 16.99 -5.45 -5.04
N ASP A 148 16.23 -6.52 -4.88
CA ASP A 148 16.01 -7.57 -5.89
C ASP A 148 14.53 -7.63 -6.30
N THR A 149 13.90 -6.46 -6.44
CA THR A 149 12.46 -6.36 -6.65
C THR A 149 12.14 -5.46 -7.82
N VAL A 150 11.08 -5.81 -8.54
CA VAL A 150 10.41 -4.94 -9.50
C VAL A 150 9.11 -4.48 -8.85
N PHE A 151 8.92 -3.18 -8.81
CA PHE A 151 7.69 -2.56 -8.32
C PHE A 151 6.88 -2.03 -9.49
N VAL A 152 5.61 -2.35 -9.50
CA VAL A 152 4.61 -1.71 -10.35
C VAL A 152 3.66 -0.97 -9.39
N ILE A 153 3.71 0.34 -9.42
CA ILE A 153 2.94 1.21 -8.52
C ILE A 153 1.93 1.96 -9.36
N LEU A 154 0.66 1.87 -8.98
CA LEU A 154 -0.42 2.53 -9.71
C LEU A 154 -1.49 3.05 -8.75
N GLY A 155 -2.22 4.07 -9.18
CA GLY A 155 -3.51 4.40 -8.57
C GLY A 155 -4.58 3.44 -9.06
N ASP A 156 -5.52 3.11 -8.20
CA ASP A 156 -6.67 2.25 -8.53
C ASP A 156 -7.80 3.06 -9.20
N HIS A 157 -8.01 4.29 -8.75
CA HIS A 157 -9.00 5.22 -9.30
C HIS A 157 -8.71 6.67 -8.88
N GLN A 158 -9.49 7.61 -9.38
CA GLN A 158 -9.44 9.02 -9.00
C GLN A 158 -10.05 9.25 -7.63
N PRO A 159 -9.56 10.27 -6.89
CA PRO A 159 -10.22 10.73 -5.67
C PRO A 159 -11.57 11.39 -5.97
N ALA A 160 -12.32 11.70 -4.91
CA ALA A 160 -13.61 12.35 -4.99
C ALA A 160 -13.56 13.68 -5.78
N ALA A 161 -14.68 14.07 -6.40
CA ALA A 161 -14.79 15.25 -7.25
C ALA A 161 -14.41 16.58 -6.58
N ILE A 162 -14.45 16.65 -5.25
CA ILE A 162 -13.95 17.81 -4.48
C ILE A 162 -12.44 18.05 -4.69
N ILE A 163 -11.71 17.00 -5.07
CA ILE A 163 -10.28 17.06 -5.38
C ILE A 163 -10.06 17.31 -6.88
N THR A 164 -10.67 16.47 -7.72
CA THR A 164 -10.42 16.45 -9.16
C THR A 164 -11.23 17.47 -9.97
N GLY A 165 -12.30 17.99 -9.40
CA GLY A 165 -13.30 18.73 -10.16
C GLY A 165 -14.22 17.82 -11.00
N PRO A 166 -15.21 18.41 -11.67
CA PRO A 166 -16.08 17.70 -12.58
C PRO A 166 -15.29 17.32 -13.87
N ASN A 167 -15.66 16.20 -14.47
CA ASN A 167 -15.07 15.72 -15.74
C ASN A 167 -13.57 15.36 -15.70
N ALA A 168 -13.07 14.94 -14.55
CA ALA A 168 -11.69 14.47 -14.44
C ALA A 168 -11.43 13.25 -15.34
N SER A 169 -10.20 13.16 -15.87
CA SER A 169 -9.73 11.97 -16.56
C SER A 169 -9.82 10.75 -15.64
N ARG A 170 -10.09 9.59 -16.21
CA ARG A 170 -10.03 8.30 -15.49
C ARG A 170 -8.64 7.64 -15.55
N ALA A 171 -7.68 8.28 -16.23
CA ALA A 171 -6.32 7.78 -16.28
C ALA A 171 -5.67 7.85 -14.88
N VAL A 172 -4.94 6.81 -14.53
CA VAL A 172 -4.17 6.72 -13.29
C VAL A 172 -2.68 6.71 -13.60
N PRO A 173 -1.81 7.24 -12.72
CA PRO A 173 -0.38 7.10 -12.89
C PRO A 173 0.04 5.64 -12.71
N ILE A 174 1.00 5.19 -13.52
CA ILE A 174 1.64 3.88 -13.39
C ILE A 174 3.15 4.10 -13.41
N HIS A 175 3.83 3.56 -12.41
CA HIS A 175 5.27 3.63 -12.28
C HIS A 175 5.86 2.23 -12.21
N VAL A 176 6.91 1.97 -12.99
CA VAL A 176 7.71 0.74 -12.87
C VAL A 176 9.08 1.12 -12.33
N VAL A 177 9.43 0.55 -11.19
CA VAL A 177 10.68 0.87 -10.48
C VAL A 177 11.47 -0.42 -10.22
N SER A 178 12.74 -0.42 -10.58
CA SER A 178 13.66 -1.52 -10.31
C SER A 178 15.11 -1.02 -10.26
N ALA A 179 15.96 -1.70 -9.49
CA ALA A 179 17.40 -1.51 -9.56
C ALA A 179 18.02 -2.16 -10.82
N ASP A 180 17.30 -3.07 -11.48
CA ASP A 180 17.71 -3.73 -12.74
C ASP A 180 17.46 -2.78 -13.93
N ARG A 181 18.54 -2.11 -14.36
CA ARG A 181 18.50 -1.17 -15.48
C ARG A 181 18.19 -1.83 -16.84
N GLU A 182 18.61 -3.08 -17.03
CA GLU A 182 18.32 -3.82 -18.27
C GLU A 182 16.83 -4.14 -18.39
N LEU A 183 16.20 -4.55 -17.29
CA LEU A 183 14.78 -4.80 -17.24
C LEU A 183 13.98 -3.54 -17.57
N ILE A 184 14.34 -2.41 -16.96
CA ILE A 184 13.68 -1.12 -17.24
C ILE A 184 13.88 -0.70 -18.70
N ALA A 185 15.09 -0.85 -19.25
CA ALA A 185 15.36 -0.52 -20.65
C ALA A 185 14.50 -1.36 -21.62
N ARG A 186 14.32 -2.65 -21.34
CA ARG A 186 13.44 -3.53 -22.14
C ARG A 186 11.96 -3.16 -22.02
N ALA A 187 11.50 -2.83 -20.82
CA ALA A 187 10.12 -2.40 -20.60
C ALA A 187 9.76 -1.13 -21.38
N LEU A 188 10.72 -0.19 -21.51
CA LEU A 188 10.53 1.06 -22.27
C LEU A 188 10.55 0.87 -23.79
N GLN A 189 11.11 -0.23 -24.30
CA GLN A 189 11.18 -0.53 -25.74
C GLN A 189 9.93 -1.25 -26.27
N SER A 190 9.10 -1.79 -25.40
CA SER A 190 7.92 -2.57 -25.72
C SER A 190 6.60 -1.78 -25.67
N GLY A 191 6.67 -0.45 -25.49
CA GLY A 191 5.52 0.45 -25.42
C GLY A 191 5.29 1.30 -26.66
#